data_bfbc798d35a6a7d9d38fa6e8821b4025
#
_entry.id   bfbc798d35a6a7d9d38fa6e8821b4025
#
_cell.length_a   1.000
_cell.length_b   1.000
_cell.length_c   1.000
_cell.angle_alpha   90.00
_cell.angle_beta   90.00
_cell.angle_gamma   90.00
#
_symmetry.space_group_name_H-M   'P 1'
#
loop_
_entity.id
_entity.type
_entity.pdbx_description
1 polymer ?
#
loop_
_entity_poly.entity_id
_entity_poly.type
_entity_poly.pdbx_seq_one_letter_code
_entity_poly.pdbx_strand_id
1 'polypeptide(L)'
;DVLGSRGLGDVYKRQGYVLLGSAVPFLWAVLMVVLAECARIAERDEGTVCGAAFVAMLALMMAEAGLGVPGLAVLPAALAGALVALLLWAFPPARLGVGCCGSLLAAGAIGCIPLSLDMTSLTVPLALPFWAAGGLLAAQLLGAKRTGKPLRCWVKKHKMSPETVFLCSFALSAVGYVLALALLRWC
;
A
#
# COMPACT_ATOMS: atom_id res chain seq x y z
N ASP A 1 8.74 35.02 12.65
CA ASP A 1 8.79 33.55 12.48
C ASP A 1 8.42 33.08 11.07
N VAL A 2 9.27 33.51 10.08
CA VAL A 2 9.08 33.21 8.64
C VAL A 2 10.00 32.07 8.20
N LEU A 3 10.68 31.38 9.12
CA LEU A 3 11.65 30.32 8.82
C LEU A 3 11.02 28.94 8.58
N GLY A 4 9.77 28.72 9.00
CA GLY A 4 9.09 27.43 8.85
C GLY A 4 8.57 27.14 7.43
N SER A 5 8.39 28.15 6.59
CA SER A 5 7.81 27.96 5.25
C SER A 5 8.85 27.70 4.14
N ARG A 6 10.15 27.89 4.42
CA ARG A 6 11.20 27.68 3.42
C ARG A 6 11.53 26.22 3.15
N GLY A 7 11.34 25.33 4.14
CA GLY A 7 11.62 23.91 3.96
C GLY A 7 10.61 23.17 3.08
N LEU A 8 9.34 23.54 3.14
CA LEU A 8 8.29 22.94 2.31
C LEU A 8 8.38 23.32 0.82
N GLY A 9 8.83 24.53 0.53
CA GLY A 9 8.98 24.98 -0.86
C GLY A 9 10.10 24.29 -1.64
N ASP A 10 11.17 23.86 -0.97
CA ASP A 10 12.31 23.20 -1.63
C ASP A 10 12.05 21.71 -1.93
N VAL A 11 11.26 21.03 -1.11
CA VAL A 11 10.83 19.66 -1.38
C VAL A 11 9.87 19.62 -2.58
N TYR A 12 9.03 20.63 -2.73
CA TYR A 12 8.13 20.79 -3.88
C TYR A 12 8.88 21.01 -5.21
N LYS A 13 10.08 21.59 -5.16
CA LYS A 13 10.89 21.90 -6.34
C LYS A 13 11.67 20.69 -6.89
N ARG A 14 11.86 19.66 -6.09
CA ARG A 14 12.61 18.44 -6.50
C ARG A 14 11.77 17.34 -7.13
N GLN A 15 10.47 17.29 -6.87
CA GLN A 15 9.58 16.43 -7.64
C GLN A 15 9.38 17.10 -9.00
N GLY A 16 10.08 16.56 -10.02
CA GLY A 16 9.98 17.07 -11.37
C GLY A 16 8.52 17.27 -11.75
N TYR A 17 8.13 18.52 -11.94
CA TYR A 17 6.82 18.87 -12.44
C TYR A 17 6.60 18.20 -13.79
N VAL A 18 5.92 17.04 -13.78
CA VAL A 18 5.23 16.63 -14.99
C VAL A 18 4.17 17.70 -15.21
N LEU A 19 4.24 18.37 -16.34
CA LEU A 19 3.35 19.47 -16.77
C LEU A 19 1.89 18.99 -16.96
N LEU A 20 1.36 18.23 -15.98
CA LEU A 20 -0.03 17.74 -16.01
C LEU A 20 -1.02 18.69 -15.31
N GLY A 21 -0.53 19.75 -14.65
CA GLY A 21 -1.34 20.83 -14.09
C GLY A 21 -2.62 20.37 -13.40
N SER A 22 -3.75 20.77 -13.94
CA SER A 22 -5.09 20.47 -13.42
C SER A 22 -5.50 18.99 -13.53
N ALA A 23 -4.78 18.15 -14.29
CA ALA A 23 -5.08 16.73 -14.44
C ALA A 23 -4.56 15.86 -13.27
N VAL A 24 -3.62 16.37 -12.47
CA VAL A 24 -3.01 15.63 -11.35
C VAL A 24 -4.05 15.15 -10.32
N PRO A 25 -4.99 15.98 -9.83
CA PRO A 25 -6.00 15.52 -8.87
C PRO A 25 -6.89 14.43 -9.45
N PHE A 26 -7.23 14.53 -10.73
CA PHE A 26 -8.04 13.53 -11.41
C PHE A 26 -7.30 12.19 -11.53
N LEU A 27 -6.03 12.22 -11.95
CA LEU A 27 -5.19 11.04 -12.03
C LEU A 27 -5.02 10.39 -10.65
N TRP A 28 -4.86 11.20 -9.61
CA TRP A 28 -4.75 10.70 -8.25
C TRP A 28 -6.04 10.03 -7.79
N ALA A 29 -7.20 10.62 -8.07
CA ALA A 29 -8.50 10.01 -7.77
C ALA A 29 -8.66 8.64 -8.46
N VAL A 30 -8.30 8.54 -9.73
CA VAL A 30 -8.31 7.27 -10.47
C VAL A 30 -7.36 6.26 -9.84
N LEU A 31 -6.14 6.67 -9.49
CA LEU A 31 -5.15 5.82 -8.81
C LEU A 31 -5.70 5.25 -7.50
N MET A 32 -6.36 6.10 -6.69
CA MET A 32 -6.96 5.69 -5.42
C MET A 32 -8.08 4.67 -5.60
N VAL A 33 -8.94 4.84 -6.60
CA VAL A 33 -9.99 3.87 -6.94
C VAL A 33 -9.39 2.53 -7.36
N VAL A 34 -8.37 2.56 -8.23
CA VAL A 34 -7.68 1.33 -8.67
C VAL A 34 -6.98 0.65 -7.49
N LEU A 35 -6.33 1.39 -6.61
CA LEU A 35 -5.68 0.85 -5.42
C LEU A 35 -6.69 0.21 -4.47
N ALA A 36 -7.83 0.85 -4.24
CA ALA A 36 -8.93 0.32 -3.43
C ALA A 36 -9.47 -1.00 -3.99
N GLU A 37 -9.68 -1.09 -5.30
CA GLU A 37 -10.10 -2.33 -5.96
C GLU A 37 -9.02 -3.43 -5.87
N CYS A 38 -7.76 -3.09 -6.04
CA CYS A 38 -6.64 -4.04 -5.87
C CYS A 38 -6.58 -4.58 -4.44
N ALA A 39 -6.75 -3.74 -3.43
CA ALA A 39 -6.79 -4.16 -2.03
C ALA A 39 -7.99 -5.06 -1.73
N ARG A 40 -9.17 -4.74 -2.29
CA ARG A 40 -10.37 -5.57 -2.18
C ARG A 40 -10.19 -6.95 -2.83
N ILE A 41 -9.43 -7.02 -3.90
CA ILE A 41 -9.09 -8.30 -4.56
C ILE A 41 -8.12 -9.10 -3.68
N ALA A 42 -7.09 -8.44 -3.13
CA ALA A 42 -6.11 -9.06 -2.25
C ALA A 42 -6.73 -9.61 -0.97
N GLU A 43 -7.82 -9.00 -0.46
CA GLU A 43 -8.56 -9.46 0.73
C GLU A 43 -9.17 -10.86 0.56
N ARG A 44 -9.35 -11.32 -0.66
CA ARG A 44 -9.87 -12.67 -0.93
C ARG A 44 -8.89 -13.78 -0.54
N ASP A 45 -7.64 -13.43 -0.31
CA ASP A 45 -6.58 -14.34 0.12
C ASP A 45 -6.22 -14.04 1.57
N GLU A 46 -6.31 -15.09 2.39
CA GLU A 46 -6.28 -15.06 3.85
C GLU A 46 -5.12 -14.22 4.42
N GLY A 47 -5.43 -13.11 5.08
CA GLY A 47 -4.48 -12.27 5.82
C GLY A 47 -3.52 -11.42 5.00
N THR A 48 -3.50 -11.54 3.68
CA THR A 48 -2.54 -10.84 2.81
C THR A 48 -2.62 -9.33 2.93
N VAL A 49 -3.84 -8.78 2.95
CA VAL A 49 -4.05 -7.33 3.12
C VAL A 49 -3.56 -6.84 4.48
N CYS A 50 -3.85 -7.61 5.54
CA CYS A 50 -3.45 -7.24 6.90
C CYS A 50 -1.93 -7.14 7.03
N GLY A 51 -1.20 -8.16 6.55
CA GLY A 51 0.26 -8.18 6.58
C GLY A 51 0.89 -7.09 5.72
N ALA A 52 0.39 -6.91 4.50
CA ALA A 52 0.87 -5.90 3.57
C ALA A 52 0.62 -4.48 4.09
N ALA A 53 -0.58 -4.21 4.60
CA ALA A 53 -0.94 -2.91 5.16
C ALA A 53 -0.11 -2.60 6.42
N PHE A 54 0.13 -3.59 7.28
CA PHE A 54 0.98 -3.41 8.47
C PHE A 54 2.38 -2.92 8.09
N VAL A 55 3.04 -3.59 7.14
CA VAL A 55 4.38 -3.18 6.67
C VAL A 55 4.34 -1.78 6.06
N ALA A 56 3.30 -1.46 5.28
CA ALA A 56 3.14 -0.14 4.68
C ALA A 56 2.96 0.96 5.75
N MET A 57 2.19 0.70 6.81
CA MET A 57 2.01 1.66 7.91
C MET A 57 3.30 1.88 8.70
N LEU A 58 4.08 0.82 8.94
CA LEU A 58 5.41 0.96 9.56
C LEU A 58 6.34 1.81 8.69
N ALA A 59 6.32 1.59 7.38
CA ALA A 59 7.12 2.37 6.45
C ALA A 59 6.75 3.86 6.49
N LEU A 60 5.46 4.18 6.49
CA LEU A 60 4.97 5.56 6.57
C LEU A 60 5.34 6.20 7.91
N MET A 61 5.17 5.49 9.01
CA MET A 61 5.59 5.97 10.34
C MET A 61 7.08 6.35 10.37
N MET A 62 7.94 5.48 9.81
CA MET A 62 9.38 5.75 9.74
C MET A 62 9.71 6.90 8.79
N ALA A 63 8.99 7.02 7.68
CA ALA A 63 9.15 8.13 6.73
C ALA A 63 8.81 9.48 7.40
N GLU A 64 7.68 9.56 8.08
CA GLU A 64 7.23 10.78 8.78
C GLU A 64 8.16 11.17 9.92
N ALA A 65 8.63 10.19 10.69
CA ALA A 65 9.63 10.42 11.74
C ALA A 65 10.95 10.95 11.15
N GLY A 66 11.40 10.39 10.02
CA GLY A 66 12.62 10.82 9.32
C GLY A 66 12.52 12.22 8.71
N LEU A 67 11.31 12.66 8.32
CA LEU A 67 11.05 13.99 7.80
C LEU A 67 10.88 15.06 8.90
N GLY A 68 10.93 14.68 10.17
CA GLY A 68 10.78 15.61 11.28
C GLY A 68 9.35 16.10 11.52
N VAL A 69 8.34 15.35 11.07
CA VAL A 69 6.91 15.65 11.24
C VAL A 69 6.24 14.59 12.14
N PRO A 70 6.69 14.44 13.40
CA PRO A 70 6.23 13.35 14.27
C PRO A 70 4.72 13.41 14.58
N GLY A 71 4.09 14.57 14.44
CA GLY A 71 2.65 14.72 14.65
C GLY A 71 1.80 13.93 13.65
N LEU A 72 2.26 13.77 12.43
CA LEU A 72 1.56 12.95 11.42
C LEU A 72 1.81 11.45 11.63
N ALA A 73 2.96 11.05 12.20
CA ALA A 73 3.31 9.65 12.45
C ALA A 73 2.36 8.93 13.42
N VAL A 74 1.55 9.67 14.17
CA VAL A 74 0.55 9.11 15.11
C VAL A 74 -0.50 8.27 14.36
N LEU A 75 -0.96 8.73 13.20
CA LEU A 75 -1.98 8.02 12.44
C LEU A 75 -1.50 6.66 11.91
N PRO A 76 -0.39 6.55 11.18
CA PRO A 76 0.12 5.26 10.73
C PRO A 76 0.56 4.37 11.91
N ALA A 77 1.05 4.94 13.01
CA ALA A 77 1.39 4.17 14.21
C ALA A 77 0.13 3.53 14.83
N ALA A 78 -0.95 4.27 14.96
CA ALA A 78 -2.22 3.76 15.48
C ALA A 78 -2.80 2.66 14.58
N LEU A 79 -2.77 2.87 13.25
CA LEU A 79 -3.21 1.88 12.28
C LEU A 79 -2.33 0.63 12.30
N ALA A 80 -1.00 0.78 12.43
CA ALA A 80 -0.08 -0.36 12.56
C ALA A 80 -0.39 -1.19 13.81
N GLY A 81 -0.65 -0.53 14.95
CA GLY A 81 -1.05 -1.23 16.19
C GLY A 81 -2.34 -2.02 16.04
N ALA A 82 -3.36 -1.44 15.41
CA ALA A 82 -4.62 -2.12 15.13
C ALA A 82 -4.43 -3.32 14.18
N LEU A 83 -3.60 -3.15 13.13
CA LEU A 83 -3.32 -4.21 12.16
C LEU A 83 -2.52 -5.36 12.76
N VAL A 84 -1.59 -5.11 13.70
CA VAL A 84 -0.89 -6.17 14.44
C VAL A 84 -1.86 -7.00 15.27
N ALA A 85 -2.76 -6.36 16.00
CA ALA A 85 -3.76 -7.07 16.77
C ALA A 85 -4.66 -7.94 15.89
N LEU A 86 -5.06 -7.42 14.72
CA LEU A 86 -5.85 -8.16 13.75
C LEU A 86 -5.04 -9.30 13.10
N LEU A 87 -3.75 -9.10 12.85
CA LEU A 87 -2.87 -10.07 12.21
C LEU A 87 -2.76 -11.39 12.98
N LEU A 88 -2.85 -11.33 14.31
CA LEU A 88 -2.87 -12.55 15.16
C LEU A 88 -4.03 -13.49 14.81
N TRP A 89 -5.14 -12.94 14.32
CA TRP A 89 -6.35 -13.70 13.95
C TRP A 89 -6.46 -13.91 12.43
N ALA A 90 -5.83 -13.06 11.65
CA ALA A 90 -5.82 -13.09 10.18
C ALA A 90 -4.68 -13.96 9.62
N PHE A 91 -3.75 -14.43 10.46
CA PHE A 91 -2.68 -15.34 10.04
C PHE A 91 -3.26 -16.67 9.54
N PRO A 92 -2.75 -17.24 8.42
CA PRO A 92 -3.23 -18.51 7.91
C PRO A 92 -3.03 -19.69 8.90
N PRO A 93 -4.04 -20.54 9.14
CA PRO A 93 -5.41 -20.49 8.61
C PRO A 93 -6.24 -19.40 9.26
N ALA A 94 -6.67 -18.41 8.47
CA ALA A 94 -7.30 -17.21 8.97
C ALA A 94 -8.65 -17.50 9.63
N ARG A 95 -8.83 -17.03 10.87
CA ARG A 95 -10.10 -17.08 11.60
C ARG A 95 -10.94 -15.83 11.39
N LEU A 96 -10.28 -14.71 11.06
CA LEU A 96 -10.89 -13.41 10.80
C LEU A 96 -10.23 -12.78 9.57
N GLY A 97 -11.04 -12.18 8.69
CA GLY A 97 -10.58 -11.33 7.59
C GLY A 97 -10.73 -9.85 7.93
N VAL A 98 -9.96 -9.00 7.28
CA VAL A 98 -10.03 -7.53 7.42
C VAL A 98 -11.36 -7.01 6.88
N GLY A 99 -11.95 -7.74 5.95
CA GLY A 99 -13.20 -7.40 5.28
C GLY A 99 -13.05 -6.25 4.28
N CYS A 100 -14.13 -6.00 3.56
CA CYS A 100 -14.15 -4.95 2.53
C CYS A 100 -13.86 -3.56 3.09
N CYS A 101 -14.41 -3.23 4.27
CA CYS A 101 -14.19 -1.92 4.89
C CYS A 101 -12.73 -1.75 5.32
N GLY A 102 -12.12 -2.79 5.88
CA GLY A 102 -10.72 -2.72 6.33
C GLY A 102 -9.74 -2.68 5.16
N SER A 103 -10.00 -3.39 4.05
CA SER A 103 -9.17 -3.31 2.85
C SER A 103 -9.24 -1.94 2.19
N LEU A 104 -10.43 -1.31 2.17
CA LEU A 104 -10.60 0.07 1.70
C LEU A 104 -9.91 1.08 2.60
N LEU A 105 -9.98 0.90 3.93
CA LEU A 105 -9.27 1.74 4.89
C LEU A 105 -7.76 1.66 4.66
N ALA A 106 -7.22 0.44 4.52
CA ALA A 106 -5.80 0.23 4.28
C ALA A 106 -5.33 0.89 2.97
N ALA A 107 -6.08 0.71 1.88
CA ALA A 107 -5.78 1.34 0.60
C ALA A 107 -5.85 2.88 0.70
N GLY A 108 -6.89 3.40 1.36
CA GLY A 108 -7.06 4.83 1.60
C GLY A 108 -5.89 5.43 2.39
N ALA A 109 -5.48 4.77 3.47
CA ALA A 109 -4.35 5.22 4.28
C ALA A 109 -3.03 5.23 3.49
N ILE A 110 -2.74 4.15 2.72
CA ILE A 110 -1.54 4.05 1.88
C ILE A 110 -1.50 5.14 0.81
N GLY A 111 -2.64 5.58 0.31
CA GLY A 111 -2.71 6.65 -0.68
C GLY A 111 -2.75 8.05 -0.09
N CYS A 112 -3.56 8.29 0.94
CA CYS A 112 -3.78 9.63 1.48
C CYS A 112 -2.62 10.12 2.36
N ILE A 113 -1.95 9.24 3.11
CA ILE A 113 -0.86 9.66 3.99
C ILE A 113 0.34 10.21 3.19
N PRO A 114 0.86 9.53 2.14
CA PRO A 114 1.91 10.10 1.30
C PRO A 114 1.49 11.39 0.57
N LEU A 115 0.20 11.52 0.24
CA LEU A 115 -0.33 12.75 -0.35
C LEU A 115 -0.24 13.94 0.63
N SER A 116 -0.51 13.72 1.91
CA SER A 116 -0.40 14.75 2.95
C SER A 116 1.04 15.20 3.20
N LEU A 117 2.01 14.36 2.84
CA LEU A 117 3.45 14.64 2.91
C LEU A 117 4.02 15.26 1.62
N ASP A 118 3.19 15.52 0.61
CA ASP A 118 3.60 15.87 -0.76
C ASP A 118 4.58 14.85 -1.41
N MET A 119 4.62 13.63 -0.88
CA MET A 119 5.48 12.53 -1.34
C MET A 119 4.67 11.40 -2.01
N THR A 120 3.89 11.77 -3.01
CA THR A 120 3.02 10.84 -3.75
C THR A 120 3.76 9.65 -4.37
N SER A 121 5.06 9.81 -4.67
CA SER A 121 5.93 8.74 -5.18
C SER A 121 6.06 7.54 -4.24
N LEU A 122 5.87 7.73 -2.93
CA LEU A 122 5.92 6.65 -1.94
C LEU A 122 4.74 5.68 -2.04
N THR A 123 3.60 6.13 -2.56
CA THR A 123 2.40 5.28 -2.70
C THR A 123 2.65 4.09 -3.61
N VAL A 124 3.43 4.26 -4.67
CA VAL A 124 3.69 3.20 -5.66
C VAL A 124 4.42 2.01 -5.05
N PRO A 125 5.60 2.18 -4.40
CA PRO A 125 6.32 1.06 -3.80
C PRO A 125 5.59 0.46 -2.59
N LEU A 126 4.90 1.26 -1.78
CA LEU A 126 4.17 0.78 -0.60
C LEU A 126 2.95 -0.08 -0.98
N ALA A 127 2.35 0.19 -2.13
CA ALA A 127 1.21 -0.56 -2.64
C ALA A 127 1.59 -1.77 -3.52
N LEU A 128 2.87 -2.13 -3.65
CA LEU A 128 3.34 -3.24 -4.49
C LEU A 128 2.54 -4.54 -4.34
N PRO A 129 2.22 -5.05 -3.13
CA PRO A 129 1.45 -6.28 -3.00
C PRO A 129 0.02 -6.14 -3.54
N PHE A 130 -0.58 -4.96 -3.43
CA PHE A 130 -1.91 -4.69 -3.98
C PHE A 130 -1.86 -4.59 -5.51
N TRP A 131 -0.83 -3.94 -6.07
CA TRP A 131 -0.60 -3.90 -7.52
C TRP A 131 -0.37 -5.30 -8.11
N ALA A 132 0.35 -6.17 -7.38
CA ALA A 132 0.55 -7.55 -7.80
C ALA A 132 -0.77 -8.34 -7.84
N ALA A 133 -1.62 -8.20 -6.83
CA ALA A 133 -2.94 -8.82 -6.80
C ALA A 133 -3.86 -8.33 -7.94
N GLY A 134 -3.88 -7.02 -8.17
CA GLY A 134 -4.63 -6.41 -9.28
C GLY A 134 -4.10 -6.81 -10.65
N GLY A 135 -2.78 -6.84 -10.82
CA GLY A 135 -2.12 -7.25 -12.06
C GLY A 135 -2.39 -8.71 -12.42
N LEU A 136 -2.41 -9.61 -11.44
CA LEU A 136 -2.79 -11.02 -11.63
C LEU A 136 -4.24 -11.16 -12.09
N LEU A 137 -5.15 -10.35 -11.52
CA LEU A 137 -6.55 -10.33 -11.99
C LEU A 137 -6.64 -9.81 -13.43
N ALA A 138 -5.98 -8.71 -13.74
CA ALA A 138 -5.97 -8.13 -15.08
C ALA A 138 -5.42 -9.12 -16.10
N ALA A 139 -4.31 -9.81 -15.80
CA ALA A 139 -3.74 -10.84 -16.66
C ALA A 139 -4.71 -12.01 -16.91
N GLN A 140 -5.52 -12.39 -15.91
CA GLN A 140 -6.52 -13.45 -16.08
C GLN A 140 -7.74 -13.01 -16.89
N LEU A 141 -8.16 -11.75 -16.75
CA LEU A 141 -9.25 -11.19 -17.55
C LEU A 141 -8.87 -11.09 -19.03
N LEU A 142 -7.62 -10.68 -19.31
CA LEU A 142 -7.07 -10.61 -20.66
C LEU A 142 -6.81 -12.00 -21.25
N GLY A 143 -6.48 -13.01 -20.42
CA GLY A 143 -6.22 -14.38 -20.82
C GLY A 143 -7.46 -15.29 -20.99
N ALA A 144 -8.66 -14.72 -21.12
CA ALA A 144 -9.93 -15.41 -21.42
C ALA A 144 -10.37 -16.51 -20.41
N LYS A 145 -9.77 -16.63 -19.24
CA LYS A 145 -10.24 -17.53 -18.17
C LYS A 145 -10.92 -16.74 -17.05
N ARG A 146 -12.22 -16.54 -17.20
CA ARG A 146 -13.11 -15.94 -16.19
C ARG A 146 -13.21 -16.83 -14.91
N THR A 147 -12.19 -16.86 -14.11
CA THR A 147 -12.27 -17.40 -12.77
C THR A 147 -12.26 -16.26 -11.76
N GLY A 148 -13.37 -16.04 -11.08
CA GLY A 148 -13.58 -14.90 -10.16
C GLY A 148 -12.69 -14.85 -8.91
N LYS A 149 -11.61 -15.64 -8.85
CA LYS A 149 -10.63 -15.69 -7.75
C LYS A 149 -9.23 -15.87 -8.32
N PRO A 150 -8.58 -14.78 -8.74
CA PRO A 150 -7.32 -14.83 -9.50
C PRO A 150 -6.17 -15.47 -8.74
N LEU A 151 -5.93 -15.06 -7.51
CA LEU A 151 -4.84 -15.58 -6.69
C LEU A 151 -5.08 -17.04 -6.31
N ARG A 152 -6.28 -17.42 -5.88
CA ARG A 152 -6.62 -18.81 -5.56
C ARG A 152 -6.45 -19.76 -6.75
N CYS A 153 -6.73 -19.30 -7.96
CA CYS A 153 -6.54 -20.10 -9.16
C CYS A 153 -5.05 -20.30 -9.47
N TRP A 154 -4.24 -19.24 -9.31
CA TRP A 154 -2.79 -19.28 -9.49
C TRP A 154 -2.13 -20.15 -8.41
N VAL A 155 -2.49 -19.95 -7.15
CA VAL A 155 -2.04 -20.72 -5.97
C VAL A 155 -2.36 -22.20 -6.14
N LYS A 156 -3.60 -22.54 -6.56
CA LYS A 156 -4.03 -23.91 -6.81
C LYS A 156 -3.28 -24.56 -7.98
N LYS A 157 -2.97 -23.78 -9.03
CA LYS A 157 -2.17 -24.25 -10.16
C LYS A 157 -0.73 -24.59 -9.75
N HIS A 158 -0.14 -23.82 -8.83
CA HIS A 158 1.23 -24.01 -8.35
C HIS A 158 1.31 -24.83 -7.04
N LYS A 159 0.18 -25.38 -6.54
CA LYS A 159 0.12 -26.16 -5.28
C LYS A 159 0.74 -25.45 -4.07
N MET A 160 0.67 -24.13 -4.03
CA MET A 160 1.22 -23.33 -2.92
C MET A 160 0.28 -23.40 -1.71
N SER A 161 0.84 -23.49 -0.51
CA SER A 161 0.07 -23.37 0.73
C SER A 161 -0.38 -21.91 0.96
N PRO A 162 -1.48 -21.65 1.68
CA PRO A 162 -1.90 -20.28 2.01
C PRO A 162 -0.84 -19.53 2.79
N GLU A 163 -0.06 -20.19 3.64
CA GLU A 163 1.06 -19.63 4.37
C GLU A 163 2.15 -19.08 3.44
N THR A 164 2.44 -19.83 2.34
CA THR A 164 3.42 -19.40 1.36
C THR A 164 2.98 -18.13 0.62
N VAL A 165 1.67 -18.02 0.32
CA VAL A 165 1.11 -16.81 -0.34
C VAL A 165 1.20 -15.61 0.59
N PHE A 166 0.87 -15.81 1.87
CA PHE A 166 1.02 -14.77 2.90
C PHE A 166 2.49 -14.32 3.00
N LEU A 167 3.44 -15.24 3.12
CA LEU A 167 4.86 -14.93 3.19
C LEU A 167 5.38 -14.20 1.95
N CYS A 168 4.94 -14.61 0.75
CA CYS A 168 5.29 -13.92 -0.49
C CYS A 168 4.75 -12.47 -0.51
N SER A 169 3.51 -12.25 -0.08
CA SER A 169 2.93 -10.91 -0.03
C SER A 169 3.63 -10.03 1.00
N PHE A 170 4.00 -10.60 2.15
CA PHE A 170 4.75 -9.92 3.18
C PHE A 170 6.17 -9.56 2.72
N ALA A 171 6.86 -10.49 2.05
CA ALA A 171 8.18 -10.24 1.47
C ALA A 171 8.13 -9.14 0.39
N LEU A 172 7.10 -9.14 -0.46
CA LEU A 172 6.89 -8.10 -1.46
C LEU A 172 6.64 -6.73 -0.82
N SER A 173 5.92 -6.68 0.30
CA SER A 173 5.73 -5.46 1.09
C SER A 173 7.04 -4.97 1.68
N ALA A 174 7.89 -5.87 2.19
CA ALA A 174 9.20 -5.53 2.72
C ALA A 174 10.12 -4.95 1.63
N VAL A 175 10.08 -5.51 0.42
CA VAL A 175 10.78 -4.94 -0.75
C VAL A 175 10.26 -3.54 -1.06
N GLY A 176 8.94 -3.35 -1.07
CA GLY A 176 8.31 -2.04 -1.23
C GLY A 176 8.77 -1.03 -0.18
N TYR A 177 8.91 -1.47 1.08
CA TYR A 177 9.44 -0.65 2.17
C TYR A 177 10.89 -0.20 1.90
N VAL A 178 11.75 -1.13 1.53
CA VAL A 178 13.17 -0.80 1.20
C VAL A 178 13.25 0.18 0.03
N LEU A 179 12.44 -0.02 -1.00
CA LEU A 179 12.36 0.91 -2.14
C LEU A 179 11.86 2.29 -1.72
N ALA A 180 10.85 2.36 -0.86
CA ALA A 180 10.35 3.63 -0.33
C ALA A 180 11.43 4.37 0.47
N LEU A 181 12.18 3.68 1.33
CA LEU A 181 13.32 4.27 2.05
C LEU A 181 14.43 4.72 1.12
N ALA A 182 14.72 3.95 0.07
CA ALA A 182 15.69 4.35 -0.94
C ALA A 182 15.27 5.64 -1.66
N LEU A 183 14.00 5.76 -2.05
CA LEU A 183 13.46 6.98 -2.65
C LEU A 183 13.56 8.18 -1.70
N LEU A 184 13.30 7.99 -0.40
CA LEU A 184 13.46 9.06 0.60
C LEU A 184 14.90 9.56 0.74
N ARG A 185 15.88 8.68 0.53
CA ARG A 185 17.31 9.08 0.56
C ARG A 185 17.76 9.82 -0.68
N TRP A 186 17.06 9.63 -1.80
CA TRP A 186 17.38 10.26 -3.08
C TRP A 186 16.63 11.58 -3.30
N CYS A 187 15.53 11.82 -2.58
CA CYS A 187 14.83 13.10 -2.53
C CYS A 187 15.40 14.02 -1.45
#